data_0770517d026f56e5fdb0e32809a2e371
#
_entry.id   0770517d026f56e5fdb0e32809a2e371
#
_cell.length_a   1.000
_cell.length_b   1.000
_cell.length_c   1.000
_cell.angle_alpha   90.00
_cell.angle_beta   90.00
_cell.angle_gamma   90.00
#
_symmetry.space_group_name_H-M   'P 1'
#
loop_
_entity.id
_entity.type
_entity.pdbx_description
1 polymer ?
#
loop_
_entity_poly.entity_id
_entity_poly.type
_entity_poly.pdbx_seq_one_letter_code
_entity_poly.pdbx_strand_id
1 'polypeptide(L)'
;MITPQDACYLRVCLKLKAYDALAASDGILAAPAMDVAPALDATDFLLRCYYGGRALLALRRYPEAARWFQNALSAPATALSAIAVAAYKKYALATLLADAVADASTFSAPAKKYSTSRECDAYASLLAAAKKRDAAKELADVVERHEATYELDGNAGLVALVRDRAVAAKARSLAKTYSTLRLGDFASAIGFSDVEAAER
;
A
#
# COMPACT_ATOMS: atom_id res chain seq x y z
N MET A 1 -6.48 -23.02 -10.70
CA MET A 1 -7.38 -23.45 -9.61
C MET A 1 -6.78 -23.01 -8.28
N ILE A 2 -7.52 -22.29 -7.44
CA ILE A 2 -7.05 -21.76 -6.16
C ILE A 2 -7.15 -22.84 -5.10
N THR A 3 -6.07 -23.07 -4.34
CA THR A 3 -6.02 -24.06 -3.27
C THR A 3 -5.74 -23.39 -1.92
N PRO A 4 -6.19 -23.95 -0.78
CA PRO A 4 -5.85 -23.47 0.56
C PRO A 4 -4.32 -23.49 0.83
N GLN A 5 -3.61 -24.39 0.15
CA GLN A 5 -2.16 -24.55 0.26
C GLN A 5 -1.39 -23.34 -0.27
N ASP A 6 -1.94 -22.60 -1.26
CA ASP A 6 -1.31 -21.41 -1.83
C ASP A 6 -1.08 -20.34 -0.76
N ALA A 7 -2.07 -20.12 0.12
CA ALA A 7 -1.96 -19.16 1.21
C ALA A 7 -0.87 -19.54 2.22
N CYS A 8 -0.79 -20.84 2.55
CA CYS A 8 0.24 -21.36 3.45
C CYS A 8 1.63 -21.25 2.84
N TYR A 9 1.80 -21.59 1.56
CA TYR A 9 3.06 -21.47 0.84
C TYR A 9 3.55 -20.01 0.83
N LEU A 10 2.70 -19.08 0.41
CA LEU A 10 3.05 -17.66 0.38
C LEU A 10 3.41 -17.12 1.78
N ARG A 11 2.69 -17.55 2.82
CA ARG A 11 2.98 -17.19 4.21
C ARG A 11 4.35 -17.70 4.65
N VAL A 12 4.70 -18.93 4.31
CA VAL A 12 6.01 -19.53 4.67
C VAL A 12 7.14 -18.79 3.96
N CYS A 13 7.03 -18.59 2.65
CA CYS A 13 8.02 -17.83 1.87
C CYS A 13 8.25 -16.42 2.42
N LEU A 14 7.18 -15.71 2.81
CA LEU A 14 7.28 -14.39 3.42
C LEU A 14 7.97 -14.42 4.79
N LYS A 15 7.70 -15.43 5.62
CA LYS A 15 8.35 -15.58 6.93
C LYS A 15 9.85 -15.88 6.80
N LEU A 16 10.21 -16.73 5.83
CA LEU A 16 11.60 -17.10 5.56
C LEU A 16 12.34 -16.06 4.71
N LYS A 17 11.66 -15.00 4.26
CA LYS A 17 12.22 -14.00 3.32
C LYS A 17 12.77 -14.63 2.03
N ALA A 18 12.19 -15.75 1.60
CA ALA A 18 12.58 -16.48 0.40
C ALA A 18 12.00 -15.78 -0.86
N TYR A 19 12.56 -14.64 -1.20
CA TYR A 19 12.05 -13.78 -2.30
C TYR A 19 12.25 -14.42 -3.66
N ASP A 20 13.31 -15.20 -3.85
CA ASP A 20 13.55 -15.94 -5.10
C ASP A 20 12.46 -16.99 -5.34
N ALA A 21 12.04 -17.70 -4.29
CA ALA A 21 10.92 -18.65 -4.37
C ALA A 21 9.59 -17.94 -4.67
N LEU A 22 9.38 -16.75 -4.11
CA LEU A 22 8.22 -15.91 -4.44
C LEU A 22 8.25 -15.43 -5.90
N ALA A 23 9.41 -15.00 -6.39
CA ALA A 23 9.57 -14.58 -7.78
C ALA A 23 9.34 -15.73 -8.77
N ALA A 24 9.76 -16.94 -8.42
CA ALA A 24 9.50 -18.14 -9.22
C ALA A 24 8.04 -18.61 -9.19
N SER A 25 7.22 -18.05 -8.29
CA SER A 25 5.81 -18.44 -8.09
C SER A 25 4.82 -17.64 -8.93
N ASP A 26 5.21 -17.17 -10.11
CA ASP A 26 4.34 -16.36 -10.99
C ASP A 26 3.00 -17.06 -11.29
N GLY A 27 2.93 -18.37 -11.35
CA GLY A 27 1.68 -19.12 -11.53
C GLY A 27 0.69 -18.93 -10.36
N ILE A 28 1.20 -18.80 -9.12
CA ILE A 28 0.37 -18.55 -7.92
C ILE A 28 0.04 -17.06 -7.81
N LEU A 29 0.97 -16.18 -8.22
CA LEU A 29 0.85 -14.73 -8.16
C LEU A 29 0.21 -14.12 -9.42
N ALA A 30 -0.02 -14.90 -10.47
CA ALA A 30 -0.85 -14.48 -11.58
C ALA A 30 -2.22 -14.03 -11.05
N ALA A 31 -2.88 -13.13 -11.78
CA ALA A 31 -4.14 -12.52 -11.37
C ALA A 31 -5.07 -13.58 -10.76
N PRO A 32 -5.76 -13.25 -9.66
CA PRO A 32 -6.63 -14.20 -9.00
C PRO A 32 -7.67 -14.68 -10.01
N ALA A 33 -7.43 -15.86 -10.56
CA ALA A 33 -8.44 -16.53 -11.36
C ALA A 33 -9.65 -16.68 -10.45
N MET A 34 -10.81 -16.22 -10.89
CA MET A 34 -12.08 -16.38 -10.14
C MET A 34 -12.53 -17.85 -10.11
N ASP A 35 -11.72 -18.77 -10.64
CA ASP A 35 -11.94 -20.21 -10.52
C ASP A 35 -11.64 -20.67 -9.09
N VAL A 36 -12.59 -20.36 -8.25
CA VAL A 36 -12.60 -20.79 -6.84
C VAL A 36 -13.03 -22.25 -6.80
N ALA A 37 -12.19 -23.10 -6.24
CA ALA A 37 -12.60 -24.47 -5.96
C ALA A 37 -13.86 -24.45 -5.06
N PRO A 38 -14.88 -25.26 -5.33
CA PRO A 38 -16.13 -25.24 -4.57
C PRO A 38 -15.99 -25.53 -3.06
N ALA A 39 -14.80 -25.92 -2.62
CA ALA A 39 -14.48 -26.21 -1.22
C ALA A 39 -13.65 -25.10 -0.54
N LEU A 40 -13.46 -23.94 -1.18
CA LEU A 40 -12.66 -22.86 -0.59
C LEU A 40 -13.50 -22.06 0.40
N ASP A 41 -13.07 -22.03 1.66
CA ASP A 41 -13.69 -21.16 2.67
C ASP A 41 -13.37 -19.68 2.39
N ALA A 42 -14.29 -18.80 2.77
CA ALA A 42 -14.12 -17.36 2.63
C ALA A 42 -12.84 -16.87 3.33
N THR A 43 -12.45 -17.51 4.42
CA THR A 43 -11.22 -17.20 5.16
C THR A 43 -9.98 -17.54 4.35
N ASP A 44 -9.96 -18.67 3.68
CA ASP A 44 -8.83 -19.11 2.84
C ASP A 44 -8.66 -18.17 1.64
N PHE A 45 -9.76 -17.73 1.03
CA PHE A 45 -9.74 -16.72 -0.03
C PHE A 45 -9.12 -15.40 0.46
N LEU A 46 -9.57 -14.91 1.63
CA LEU A 46 -9.06 -13.69 2.21
C LEU A 46 -7.57 -13.80 2.55
N LEU A 47 -7.15 -14.93 3.14
CA LEU A 47 -5.75 -15.17 3.47
C LEU A 47 -4.88 -15.24 2.23
N ARG A 48 -5.35 -15.93 1.17
CA ARG A 48 -4.63 -15.97 -0.11
C ARG A 48 -4.48 -14.60 -0.70
N CYS A 49 -5.54 -13.80 -0.77
CA CYS A 49 -5.48 -12.44 -1.27
C CYS A 49 -4.53 -11.57 -0.44
N TYR A 50 -4.55 -11.70 0.87
CA TYR A 50 -3.69 -10.95 1.78
C TYR A 50 -2.21 -11.34 1.62
N TYR A 51 -1.88 -12.63 1.65
CA TYR A 51 -0.48 -13.07 1.52
C TYR A 51 0.07 -12.89 0.11
N GLY A 52 -0.76 -13.06 -0.93
CA GLY A 52 -0.39 -12.78 -2.31
C GLY A 52 -0.07 -11.28 -2.51
N GLY A 53 -0.92 -10.39 -2.00
CA GLY A 53 -0.64 -8.96 -2.01
C GLY A 53 0.65 -8.60 -1.25
N ARG A 54 0.92 -9.23 -0.10
CA ARG A 54 2.16 -9.04 0.65
C ARG A 54 3.40 -9.55 -0.10
N ALA A 55 3.28 -10.67 -0.79
CA ALA A 55 4.35 -11.21 -1.62
C ALA A 55 4.69 -10.25 -2.77
N LEU A 56 3.67 -9.72 -3.44
CA LEU A 56 3.85 -8.73 -4.50
C LEU A 56 4.42 -7.39 -3.99
N LEU A 57 4.06 -6.95 -2.79
CA LEU A 57 4.70 -5.81 -2.13
C LEU A 57 6.19 -6.04 -1.90
N ALA A 58 6.58 -7.24 -1.43
CA ALA A 58 7.96 -7.61 -1.21
C ALA A 58 8.74 -7.65 -2.54
N LEU A 59 8.11 -8.06 -3.62
CA LEU A 59 8.66 -8.05 -4.98
C LEU A 59 8.58 -6.66 -5.66
N ARG A 60 8.12 -5.62 -4.96
CA ARG A 60 7.91 -4.26 -5.49
C ARG A 60 6.93 -4.15 -6.68
N ARG A 61 6.07 -5.14 -6.87
CA ARG A 61 5.00 -5.16 -7.87
C ARG A 61 3.75 -4.48 -7.32
N TYR A 62 3.85 -3.17 -7.04
CA TYR A 62 2.84 -2.40 -6.30
C TYR A 62 1.45 -2.36 -6.95
N PRO A 63 1.31 -2.16 -8.28
CA PRO A 63 -0.01 -2.14 -8.93
C PRO A 63 -0.75 -3.47 -8.79
N GLU A 64 -0.03 -4.57 -8.89
CA GLU A 64 -0.60 -5.91 -8.74
C GLU A 64 -0.95 -6.20 -7.28
N ALA A 65 -0.07 -5.81 -6.34
CA ALA A 65 -0.35 -5.90 -4.92
C ALA A 65 -1.66 -5.18 -4.54
N ALA A 66 -1.86 -3.96 -5.05
CA ALA A 66 -3.08 -3.20 -4.83
C ALA A 66 -4.34 -3.96 -5.31
N ARG A 67 -4.28 -4.59 -6.50
CA ARG A 67 -5.39 -5.40 -7.02
C ARG A 67 -5.69 -6.60 -6.13
N TRP A 68 -4.68 -7.29 -5.62
CA TRP A 68 -4.85 -8.42 -4.74
C TRP A 68 -5.53 -8.02 -3.43
N PHE A 69 -5.12 -6.92 -2.81
CA PHE A 69 -5.80 -6.40 -1.62
C PHE A 69 -7.21 -5.92 -1.93
N GLN A 70 -7.44 -5.29 -3.08
CA GLN A 70 -8.77 -4.88 -3.52
C GLN A 70 -9.73 -6.06 -3.62
N ASN A 71 -9.27 -7.22 -4.12
CA ASN A 71 -10.08 -8.43 -4.17
C ASN A 71 -10.47 -8.92 -2.76
N ALA A 72 -9.53 -8.88 -1.79
CA ALA A 72 -9.85 -9.18 -0.40
C ALA A 72 -10.92 -8.25 0.17
N LEU A 73 -10.87 -6.96 -0.17
CA LEU A 73 -11.82 -5.94 0.30
C LEU A 73 -13.18 -6.04 -0.39
N SER A 74 -13.23 -6.61 -1.60
CA SER A 74 -14.46 -6.81 -2.37
C SER A 74 -15.21 -8.06 -1.98
N ALA A 75 -14.61 -8.94 -1.17
CA ALA A 75 -15.29 -10.14 -0.68
C ALA A 75 -16.53 -9.76 0.14
N PRO A 76 -17.69 -10.40 -0.13
CA PRO A 76 -18.89 -10.13 0.63
C PRO A 76 -18.70 -10.58 2.09
N ALA A 77 -18.81 -9.64 3.02
CA ALA A 77 -18.70 -9.90 4.44
C ALA A 77 -19.77 -9.14 5.22
N THR A 78 -20.41 -9.82 6.16
CA THR A 78 -21.40 -9.21 7.06
C THR A 78 -20.73 -8.45 8.21
N ALA A 79 -19.54 -8.89 8.63
CA ALA A 79 -18.75 -8.29 9.71
C ALA A 79 -17.38 -7.82 9.21
N LEU A 80 -16.77 -6.88 9.94
CA LEU A 80 -15.40 -6.45 9.70
C LEU A 80 -14.44 -7.59 10.05
N SER A 81 -13.78 -8.15 9.06
CA SER A 81 -12.75 -9.17 9.26
C SER A 81 -11.41 -8.51 9.58
N ALA A 82 -10.70 -9.00 10.60
CA ALA A 82 -9.35 -8.52 10.92
C ALA A 82 -8.37 -8.67 9.73
N ILE A 83 -8.55 -9.73 8.91
CA ILE A 83 -7.75 -9.94 7.69
C ILE A 83 -8.04 -8.83 6.68
N ALA A 84 -9.30 -8.47 6.50
CA ALA A 84 -9.67 -7.40 5.57
C ALA A 84 -9.24 -6.01 6.07
N VAL A 85 -9.28 -5.75 7.37
CA VAL A 85 -8.69 -4.55 7.97
C VAL A 85 -7.19 -4.46 7.68
N ALA A 86 -6.46 -5.57 7.91
CA ALA A 86 -5.03 -5.63 7.58
C ALA A 86 -4.77 -5.48 6.07
N ALA A 87 -5.64 -6.04 5.22
CA ALA A 87 -5.59 -5.88 3.77
C ALA A 87 -5.82 -4.42 3.35
N TYR A 88 -6.77 -3.70 3.98
CA TYR A 88 -7.01 -2.29 3.70
C TYR A 88 -5.79 -1.41 4.01
N LYS A 89 -5.16 -1.64 5.17
CA LYS A 89 -3.93 -0.94 5.56
C LYS A 89 -2.83 -1.10 4.50
N LYS A 90 -2.62 -2.32 4.02
CA LYS A 90 -1.64 -2.61 2.95
C LYS A 90 -2.09 -2.10 1.58
N TYR A 91 -3.39 -2.14 1.28
CA TYR A 91 -3.96 -1.58 0.06
C TYR A 91 -3.66 -0.09 -0.07
N ALA A 92 -3.89 0.68 0.99
CA ALA A 92 -3.61 2.11 1.01
C ALA A 92 -2.15 2.40 0.63
N LEU A 93 -1.20 1.68 1.25
CA LEU A 93 0.22 1.82 0.95
C LEU A 93 0.58 1.37 -0.46
N ALA A 94 0.06 0.21 -0.91
CA ALA A 94 0.31 -0.30 -2.25
C ALA A 94 -0.17 0.66 -3.33
N THR A 95 -1.32 1.28 -3.14
CA THR A 95 -1.90 2.26 -4.08
C THR A 95 -1.04 3.52 -4.17
N LEU A 96 -0.58 4.04 -3.03
CA LEU A 96 0.32 5.20 -2.99
C LEU A 96 1.67 4.89 -3.66
N LEU A 97 2.18 3.67 -3.46
CA LEU A 97 3.42 3.21 -4.11
C LEU A 97 3.24 2.89 -5.60
N ALA A 98 2.05 2.59 -6.05
CA ALA A 98 1.77 2.34 -7.47
C ALA A 98 1.60 3.64 -8.28
N ASP A 99 1.70 4.82 -7.67
CA ASP A 99 1.32 6.12 -8.26
C ASP A 99 -0.11 6.08 -8.85
N ALA A 100 -0.93 5.13 -8.39
CA ALA A 100 -2.33 5.04 -8.78
C ALA A 100 -3.14 6.01 -7.92
N VAL A 101 -3.96 6.81 -8.56
CA VAL A 101 -4.94 7.60 -7.83
C VAL A 101 -5.90 6.60 -7.18
N ALA A 102 -5.84 6.51 -5.86
CA ALA A 102 -6.80 5.72 -5.10
C ALA A 102 -8.18 6.36 -5.28
N ASP A 103 -8.90 5.89 -6.27
CA ASP A 103 -10.26 6.36 -6.47
C ASP A 103 -11.17 5.60 -5.52
N ALA A 104 -11.61 6.29 -4.47
CA ALA A 104 -12.56 5.73 -3.51
C ALA A 104 -13.89 5.32 -4.18
N SER A 105 -14.13 5.79 -5.41
CA SER A 105 -15.26 5.37 -6.22
C SER A 105 -15.15 3.93 -6.72
N THR A 106 -13.93 3.42 -6.83
CA THR A 106 -13.64 2.04 -7.27
C THR A 106 -13.92 1.01 -6.17
N PHE A 107 -14.10 1.47 -4.93
CA PHE A 107 -14.45 0.56 -3.84
C PHE A 107 -15.90 0.10 -3.95
N SER A 108 -16.09 -1.21 -3.87
CA SER A 108 -17.40 -1.79 -3.60
C SER A 108 -17.97 -1.23 -2.28
N ALA A 109 -19.29 -1.20 -2.15
CA ALA A 109 -19.95 -0.70 -0.93
C ALA A 109 -19.42 -1.34 0.38
N PRO A 110 -19.04 -2.63 0.43
CA PRO A 110 -18.39 -3.22 1.60
C PRO A 110 -17.02 -2.61 1.93
N ALA A 111 -16.21 -2.29 0.92
CA ALA A 111 -14.88 -1.75 1.14
C ALA A 111 -14.89 -0.33 1.73
N LYS A 112 -15.95 0.44 1.51
CA LYS A 112 -16.14 1.76 2.14
C LYS A 112 -16.24 1.68 3.66
N LYS A 113 -16.72 0.56 4.21
CA LYS A 113 -16.78 0.35 5.67
C LYS A 113 -15.39 0.35 6.31
N TYR A 114 -14.38 -0.12 5.59
CA TYR A 114 -13.00 -0.16 6.11
C TYR A 114 -12.39 1.24 6.18
N SER A 115 -12.69 2.13 5.21
CA SER A 115 -12.16 3.50 5.20
C SER A 115 -12.70 4.36 6.36
N THR A 116 -13.86 4.01 6.92
CA THR A 116 -14.49 4.71 8.05
C THR A 116 -14.21 4.04 9.40
N SER A 117 -13.52 2.90 9.39
CA SER A 117 -13.16 2.21 10.64
C SER A 117 -12.04 2.96 11.38
N ARG A 118 -12.19 3.11 12.69
CA ARG A 118 -11.18 3.73 13.57
C ARG A 118 -9.80 3.10 13.42
N GLU A 119 -9.73 1.80 13.17
CA GLU A 119 -8.48 1.06 12.99
C GLU A 119 -7.75 1.42 11.69
N CYS A 120 -8.47 1.98 10.72
CA CYS A 120 -7.94 2.34 9.40
C CYS A 120 -7.75 3.86 9.22
N ASP A 121 -8.09 4.67 10.22
CA ASP A 121 -8.09 6.13 10.13
C ASP A 121 -6.74 6.72 9.71
N ALA A 122 -5.65 6.21 10.28
CA ALA A 122 -4.30 6.63 9.91
C ALA A 122 -4.01 6.42 8.42
N TYR A 123 -4.47 5.32 7.84
CA TYR A 123 -4.26 4.99 6.41
C TYR A 123 -5.23 5.73 5.50
N ALA A 124 -6.45 5.99 5.96
CA ALA A 124 -7.40 6.85 5.25
C ALA A 124 -6.87 8.29 5.17
N SER A 125 -6.27 8.78 6.26
CA SER A 125 -5.61 10.09 6.33
C SER A 125 -4.42 10.18 5.36
N LEU A 126 -3.60 9.12 5.21
CA LEU A 126 -2.54 9.06 4.19
C LEU A 126 -3.10 9.18 2.77
N LEU A 127 -4.15 8.43 2.45
CA LEU A 127 -4.79 8.51 1.13
C LEU A 127 -5.39 9.89 0.85
N ALA A 128 -5.94 10.54 1.87
CA ALA A 128 -6.47 11.90 1.76
C ALA A 128 -5.36 12.94 1.57
N ALA A 129 -4.25 12.81 2.31
CA ALA A 129 -3.09 13.70 2.21
C ALA A 129 -2.44 13.63 0.81
N ALA A 130 -2.34 12.43 0.25
CA ALA A 130 -1.76 12.22 -1.08
C ALA A 130 -2.54 12.91 -2.23
N LYS A 131 -3.83 13.20 -2.02
CA LYS A 131 -4.68 13.91 -3.00
C LYS A 131 -4.54 15.42 -2.95
N LYS A 132 -3.90 15.95 -1.92
CA LYS A 132 -3.76 17.40 -1.75
C LYS A 132 -2.69 17.96 -2.69
N ARG A 133 -2.78 19.27 -2.96
CA ARG A 133 -1.86 19.99 -3.84
C ARG A 133 -0.40 19.88 -3.35
N ASP A 134 -0.19 19.87 -2.05
CA ASP A 134 1.12 19.74 -1.41
C ASP A 134 1.28 18.41 -0.70
N ALA A 135 1.08 17.33 -1.47
CA ALA A 135 1.06 15.97 -0.98
C ALA A 135 2.32 15.60 -0.17
N ALA A 136 3.50 16.10 -0.55
CA ALA A 136 4.76 15.79 0.14
C ALA A 136 4.74 16.28 1.59
N LYS A 137 4.33 17.53 1.83
CA LYS A 137 4.23 18.12 3.18
C LYS A 137 3.10 17.46 3.98
N GLU A 138 1.93 17.35 3.39
CA GLU A 138 0.75 16.76 4.06
C GLU A 138 0.98 15.30 4.46
N LEU A 139 1.68 14.53 3.63
CA LEU A 139 2.07 13.15 3.98
C LEU A 139 3.07 13.13 5.14
N ALA A 140 4.06 14.04 5.17
CA ALA A 140 5.00 14.13 6.27
C ALA A 140 4.28 14.40 7.60
N ASP A 141 3.37 15.38 7.63
CA ASP A 141 2.57 15.74 8.81
C ASP A 141 1.69 14.59 9.31
N VAL A 142 1.09 13.83 8.37
CA VAL A 142 0.26 12.66 8.72
C VAL A 142 1.11 11.51 9.24
N VAL A 143 2.29 11.28 8.64
CA VAL A 143 3.21 10.23 9.08
C VAL A 143 3.69 10.49 10.50
N GLU A 144 4.10 11.72 10.81
CA GLU A 144 4.53 12.12 12.15
C GLU A 144 3.41 11.91 13.18
N ARG A 145 2.19 12.34 12.85
CA ARG A 145 1.01 12.22 13.74
C ARG A 145 0.65 10.78 14.08
N HIS A 146 0.86 9.85 13.17
CA HIS A 146 0.44 8.44 13.31
C HIS A 146 1.61 7.46 13.36
N GLU A 147 2.84 7.92 13.63
CA GLU A 147 4.05 7.11 13.61
C GLU A 147 3.93 5.84 14.45
N ALA A 148 3.51 5.97 15.71
CA ALA A 148 3.31 4.85 16.61
C ALA A 148 2.32 3.78 16.05
N THR A 149 1.30 4.22 15.32
CA THR A 149 0.33 3.29 14.68
C THR A 149 0.99 2.50 13.56
N TYR A 150 1.82 3.16 12.74
CA TYR A 150 2.52 2.48 11.65
C TYR A 150 3.59 1.53 12.13
N GLU A 151 4.25 1.84 13.25
CA GLU A 151 5.21 0.94 13.89
C GLU A 151 4.54 -0.31 14.46
N LEU A 152 3.45 -0.14 15.23
CA LEU A 152 2.67 -1.25 15.78
C LEU A 152 2.13 -2.19 14.69
N ASP A 153 1.72 -1.63 13.55
CA ASP A 153 1.26 -2.40 12.40
C ASP A 153 2.41 -3.03 11.59
N GLY A 154 3.67 -2.73 11.90
CA GLY A 154 4.84 -3.17 11.13
C GLY A 154 4.86 -2.61 9.70
N ASN A 155 4.35 -1.40 9.50
CA ASN A 155 4.23 -0.73 8.22
C ASN A 155 5.17 0.48 8.08
N ALA A 156 5.96 0.83 9.10
CA ALA A 156 6.82 2.00 9.11
C ALA A 156 7.75 2.09 7.87
N GLY A 157 8.37 0.96 7.48
CA GLY A 157 9.22 0.93 6.29
C GLY A 157 8.50 1.22 4.97
N LEU A 158 7.25 0.75 4.82
CA LEU A 158 6.44 1.06 3.63
C LEU A 158 5.96 2.52 3.64
N VAL A 159 5.64 3.06 4.80
CA VAL A 159 5.25 4.46 4.97
C VAL A 159 6.42 5.39 4.67
N ALA A 160 7.63 5.08 5.12
CA ALA A 160 8.84 5.81 4.76
C ALA A 160 9.04 5.83 3.23
N LEU A 161 8.88 4.67 2.57
CA LEU A 161 8.98 4.57 1.11
C LEU A 161 7.91 5.41 0.38
N VAL A 162 6.68 5.50 0.91
CA VAL A 162 5.63 6.38 0.37
C VAL A 162 6.05 7.84 0.48
N ARG A 163 6.57 8.26 1.64
CA ARG A 163 7.06 9.61 1.86
C ARG A 163 8.18 9.98 0.89
N ASP A 164 9.18 9.13 0.78
CA ASP A 164 10.34 9.37 -0.10
C ASP A 164 9.90 9.48 -1.58
N ARG A 165 8.92 8.67 -1.97
CA ARG A 165 8.35 8.72 -3.31
C ARG A 165 7.57 10.00 -3.58
N ALA A 166 6.83 10.50 -2.60
CA ALA A 166 6.11 11.78 -2.70
C ALA A 166 7.10 12.97 -2.84
N VAL A 167 8.18 12.96 -2.07
CA VAL A 167 9.25 13.95 -2.17
C VAL A 167 9.89 13.92 -3.57
N ALA A 168 10.24 12.73 -4.05
CA ALA A 168 10.81 12.56 -5.40
C ALA A 168 9.83 13.00 -6.52
N ALA A 169 8.52 12.77 -6.34
CA ALA A 169 7.50 13.23 -7.28
C ALA A 169 7.40 14.77 -7.29
N LYS A 170 7.45 15.41 -6.12
CA LYS A 170 7.47 16.85 -5.99
C LYS A 170 8.72 17.47 -6.63
N ALA A 171 9.89 16.87 -6.36
CA ALA A 171 11.16 17.32 -6.97
C ALA A 171 11.10 17.23 -8.50
N ARG A 172 10.60 16.14 -9.05
CA ARG A 172 10.41 15.98 -10.51
C ARG A 172 9.42 17.01 -11.09
N SER A 173 8.37 17.35 -10.35
CA SER A 173 7.42 18.39 -10.76
C SER A 173 8.07 19.77 -10.82
N LEU A 174 8.88 20.12 -9.81
CA LEU A 174 9.62 21.38 -9.78
C LEU A 174 10.63 21.46 -10.92
N ALA A 175 11.37 20.38 -11.20
CA ALA A 175 12.33 20.33 -12.30
C ALA A 175 11.67 20.50 -13.69
N LYS A 176 10.40 20.16 -13.85
CA LYS A 176 9.65 20.43 -15.09
C LYS A 176 9.20 21.89 -15.21
N THR A 177 9.01 22.58 -14.08
CA THR A 177 8.46 23.94 -14.05
C THR A 177 9.55 25.00 -14.08
N TYR A 178 10.69 24.74 -13.45
CA TYR A 178 11.78 25.68 -13.29
C TYR A 178 13.03 25.18 -14.01
N SER A 179 13.63 26.02 -14.88
CA SER A 179 14.92 25.71 -15.51
C SER A 179 16.09 25.91 -14.55
N THR A 180 15.94 26.84 -13.62
CA THR A 180 16.90 27.14 -12.55
C THR A 180 16.12 27.39 -11.26
N LEU A 181 16.53 26.80 -10.15
CA LEU A 181 15.95 26.99 -8.82
C LEU A 181 17.08 27.07 -7.80
N ARG A 182 16.99 27.99 -6.86
CA ARG A 182 17.97 28.06 -5.76
C ARG A 182 17.78 26.87 -4.85
N LEU A 183 18.87 26.30 -4.34
CA LEU A 183 18.83 25.11 -3.50
C LEU A 183 17.99 25.29 -2.23
N GLY A 184 18.06 26.48 -1.61
CA GLY A 184 17.22 26.81 -0.44
C GLY A 184 15.72 26.87 -0.75
N ASP A 185 15.35 27.41 -1.93
CA ASP A 185 13.95 27.43 -2.39
C ASP A 185 13.45 26.02 -2.72
N PHE A 186 14.33 25.19 -3.29
CA PHE A 186 14.05 23.79 -3.57
C PHE A 186 13.85 23.01 -2.26
N ALA A 187 14.76 23.09 -1.29
CA ALA A 187 14.65 22.46 0.01
C ALA A 187 13.32 22.82 0.71
N SER A 188 13.01 24.12 0.75
CA SER A 188 11.76 24.61 1.33
C SER A 188 10.52 24.07 0.61
N ALA A 189 10.56 23.98 -0.72
CA ALA A 189 9.44 23.50 -1.53
C ALA A 189 9.15 22.00 -1.36
N ILE A 190 10.18 21.19 -1.04
CA ILE A 190 10.03 19.76 -0.77
C ILE A 190 9.85 19.44 0.71
N GLY A 191 9.89 20.45 1.60
CA GLY A 191 9.62 20.31 3.02
C GLY A 191 10.84 19.96 3.87
N PHE A 192 12.06 20.15 3.35
CA PHE A 192 13.28 20.06 4.14
C PHE A 192 13.61 21.40 4.78
N SER A 193 13.91 21.39 6.08
CA SER A 193 14.34 22.58 6.82
C SER A 193 15.83 22.89 6.62
N ASP A 194 16.59 21.90 6.12
CA ASP A 194 18.03 22.01 5.95
C ASP A 194 18.44 21.74 4.50
N VAL A 195 19.33 22.60 3.99
CA VAL A 195 19.84 22.53 2.61
C VAL A 195 20.70 21.28 2.40
N GLU A 196 21.46 20.87 3.42
CA GLU A 196 22.29 19.65 3.37
C GLU A 196 21.47 18.36 3.21
N ALA A 197 20.26 18.34 3.75
CA ALA A 197 19.36 17.20 3.59
C ALA A 197 18.76 17.11 2.17
N ALA A 198 18.73 18.21 1.43
CA ALA A 198 18.22 18.26 0.06
C ALA A 198 19.28 17.88 -1.00
N GLU A 199 20.56 17.84 -0.64
CA GLU A 199 21.69 17.45 -1.51
C GLU A 199 21.90 15.93 -1.56
N ARG A 200 21.38 15.17 -0.61
CA ARG A 200 21.49 13.70 -0.54
C ARG A 200 20.33 13.02 -1.22
#